data_05a6d887fb438ecd6cd20383039a67c3
#
_entry.id   05a6d887fb438ecd6cd20383039a67c3
#
_cell.length_a   1.000
_cell.length_b   1.000
_cell.length_c   1.000
_cell.angle_alpha   90.00
_cell.angle_beta   90.00
_cell.angle_gamma   90.00
#
_symmetry.space_group_name_H-M   'P 1'
#
loop_
_entity.id
_entity.type
_entity.pdbx_description
1 polymer ?
#
loop_
_entity_poly.entity_id
_entity_poly.type
_entity_poly.pdbx_seq_one_letter_code
_entity_poly.pdbx_strand_id
1 'polypeptide(L)'
;MTQSIAFIGLGAMGLHTYFAKNQMEYGSPESIEFTDIYFMLLNYWTLMESHQIAKEKQMTFHNFEQSSYADGSYFTDYINADYTPTFEKVAKLFEGVTIPSKEDWAALAANVKVDGLYHQNRLAVAPNGSISYINDTSASLHPITRLIEERQEKKIGKIYYPAAYLSNETINYYKSAYDMDMRKVIDVYATAQKHIDQGMSMTLFMRSEIPEGLYEWKTTSKQTTRDLNILRHYAFNKGIKSIYYIRTFTDDAEEIGSNQCESCVI
;
A
#
# COMPACT_ATOMS: atom_id res chain seq x y z
N MET A 1 3.97 30.20 22.43
CA MET A 1 3.93 28.71 22.49
C MET A 1 4.46 28.20 21.16
N THR A 2 5.52 27.43 21.16
CA THR A 2 6.02 26.76 19.95
C THR A 2 4.99 25.67 19.61
N GLN A 3 4.18 25.91 18.58
CA GLN A 3 3.29 24.88 18.04
C GLN A 3 4.18 23.77 17.49
N SER A 4 4.15 22.60 18.09
CA SER A 4 4.91 21.46 17.58
C SER A 4 4.20 20.92 16.35
N ILE A 5 4.94 20.83 15.24
CA ILE A 5 4.48 20.12 14.06
C ILE A 5 4.52 18.63 14.43
N ALA A 6 3.38 18.00 14.65
CA ALA A 6 3.28 16.59 15.00
C ALA A 6 2.97 15.77 13.74
N PHE A 7 4.01 15.14 13.19
CA PHE A 7 3.88 14.17 12.11
C PHE A 7 4.18 12.77 12.63
N ILE A 8 3.36 11.81 12.22
CA ILE A 8 3.65 10.39 12.34
C ILE A 8 3.42 9.72 10.98
N GLY A 9 3.92 8.51 10.81
CA GLY A 9 3.78 7.74 9.58
C GLY A 9 3.53 6.29 9.91
N LEU A 10 2.30 5.96 10.36
CA LEU A 10 1.87 4.57 10.48
C LEU A 10 1.65 4.00 9.09
N GLY A 11 2.23 2.84 8.81
CA GLY A 11 2.10 2.16 7.52
C GLY A 11 1.87 0.67 7.69
N ALA A 12 1.79 -0.01 6.56
CA ALA A 12 1.64 -1.46 6.50
C ALA A 12 2.70 -2.06 5.58
N MET A 13 3.04 -3.32 5.83
CA MET A 13 3.83 -4.17 4.94
C MET A 13 3.24 -5.57 4.90
N GLY A 14 3.68 -6.41 3.97
CA GLY A 14 3.25 -7.79 3.94
C GLY A 14 1.91 -8.03 3.26
N LEU A 15 1.41 -7.05 2.48
CA LEU A 15 0.08 -7.18 1.87
C LEU A 15 0.00 -8.39 0.92
N HIS A 16 1.03 -8.62 0.10
CA HIS A 16 1.05 -9.78 -0.79
C HIS A 16 1.13 -11.10 -0.01
N THR A 17 1.95 -11.16 1.03
CA THR A 17 2.00 -12.33 1.92
C THR A 17 0.64 -12.60 2.57
N TYR A 18 -0.04 -11.55 3.02
CA TYR A 18 -1.37 -11.68 3.60
C TYR A 18 -2.37 -12.23 2.59
N PHE A 19 -2.35 -11.72 1.36
CA PHE A 19 -3.22 -12.22 0.30
C PHE A 19 -2.94 -13.67 -0.04
N ALA A 20 -1.67 -14.04 -0.24
CA ALA A 20 -1.31 -15.42 -0.56
C ALA A 20 -1.71 -16.39 0.56
N LYS A 21 -1.45 -16.04 1.83
CA LYS A 21 -1.85 -16.84 3.00
C LYS A 21 -3.36 -17.08 3.06
N ASN A 22 -4.15 -16.10 2.63
CA ASN A 22 -5.61 -16.20 2.60
C ASN A 22 -6.15 -16.60 1.22
N GLN A 23 -5.30 -17.16 0.35
CA GLN A 23 -5.67 -17.64 -0.98
C GLN A 23 -6.43 -16.60 -1.81
N MET A 24 -5.92 -15.36 -1.79
CA MET A 24 -6.45 -14.21 -2.50
C MET A 24 -5.47 -13.77 -3.59
N GLU A 25 -5.92 -13.65 -4.84
CA GLU A 25 -5.04 -13.17 -5.91
C GLU A 25 -4.82 -11.66 -5.76
N TYR A 26 -3.55 -11.24 -5.87
CA TYR A 26 -3.20 -9.82 -5.82
C TYR A 26 -3.81 -9.06 -7.00
N GLY A 27 -4.52 -7.97 -6.72
CA GLY A 27 -5.23 -7.18 -7.72
C GLY A 27 -6.57 -7.79 -8.16
N SER A 28 -7.06 -8.84 -7.48
CA SER A 28 -8.44 -9.33 -7.63
C SER A 28 -9.45 -8.38 -6.97
N PRO A 29 -10.73 -8.46 -7.33
CA PRO A 29 -11.77 -7.66 -6.66
C PRO A 29 -11.80 -7.83 -5.15
N GLU A 30 -11.61 -9.05 -4.63
CA GLU A 30 -11.53 -9.32 -3.19
C GLU A 30 -10.33 -8.62 -2.54
N SER A 31 -9.15 -8.65 -3.20
CA SER A 31 -7.96 -7.98 -2.66
C SER A 31 -8.08 -6.46 -2.66
N ILE A 32 -8.79 -5.89 -3.63
CA ILE A 32 -9.12 -4.46 -3.68
C ILE A 32 -10.08 -4.09 -2.55
N GLU A 33 -11.18 -4.86 -2.37
CA GLU A 33 -12.12 -4.62 -1.27
C GLU A 33 -11.44 -4.73 0.10
N PHE A 34 -10.64 -5.79 0.31
CA PHE A 34 -9.86 -5.94 1.54
C PHE A 34 -8.97 -4.73 1.78
N THR A 35 -8.25 -4.27 0.76
CA THR A 35 -7.34 -3.12 0.85
C THR A 35 -8.09 -1.84 1.22
N ASP A 36 -9.25 -1.61 0.60
CA ASP A 36 -10.09 -0.43 0.87
C ASP A 36 -10.54 -0.41 2.33
N ILE A 37 -11.12 -1.50 2.82
CA ILE A 37 -11.61 -1.60 4.21
C ILE A 37 -10.45 -1.51 5.19
N TYR A 38 -9.34 -2.22 4.97
CA TYR A 38 -8.20 -2.23 5.87
C TYR A 38 -7.59 -0.83 6.07
N PHE A 39 -7.33 -0.10 4.97
CA PHE A 39 -6.76 1.24 5.07
C PHE A 39 -7.77 2.28 5.53
N MET A 40 -9.05 2.11 5.23
CA MET A 40 -10.12 2.91 5.83
C MET A 40 -10.13 2.75 7.35
N LEU A 41 -10.02 1.54 7.88
CA LEU A 41 -9.93 1.27 9.32
C LEU A 41 -8.72 1.93 9.96
N LEU A 42 -7.52 1.81 9.35
CA LEU A 42 -6.33 2.50 9.83
C LEU A 42 -6.54 4.02 9.88
N ASN A 43 -7.15 4.58 8.85
CA ASN A 43 -7.45 6.01 8.81
C ASN A 43 -8.44 6.42 9.91
N TYR A 44 -9.53 5.69 10.06
CA TYR A 44 -10.54 5.97 11.08
C TYR A 44 -9.95 5.96 12.49
N TRP A 45 -9.28 4.88 12.87
CA TRP A 45 -8.74 4.73 14.21
C TRP A 45 -7.61 5.70 14.53
N THR A 46 -6.77 6.03 13.53
CA THR A 46 -5.73 7.05 13.73
C THR A 46 -6.29 8.47 13.80
N LEU A 47 -7.42 8.75 13.15
CA LEU A 47 -8.15 10.00 13.31
C LEU A 47 -8.74 10.12 14.73
N MET A 48 -9.41 9.06 15.19
CA MET A 48 -9.99 9.02 16.54
C MET A 48 -8.91 9.26 17.61
N GLU A 49 -7.78 8.56 17.52
CA GLU A 49 -6.69 8.72 18.47
C GLU A 49 -6.07 10.12 18.40
N SER A 50 -5.85 10.64 17.20
CA SER A 50 -5.33 12.00 17.03
C SER A 50 -6.26 13.08 17.57
N HIS A 51 -7.59 12.89 17.45
CA HIS A 51 -8.62 13.73 18.06
C HIS A 51 -8.55 13.63 19.59
N GLN A 52 -8.49 12.41 20.15
CA GLN A 52 -8.42 12.22 21.60
C GLN A 52 -7.17 12.92 22.19
N ILE A 53 -6.01 12.79 21.55
CA ILE A 53 -4.78 13.49 21.96
C ILE A 53 -4.95 15.01 21.86
N ALA A 54 -5.59 15.53 20.82
CA ALA A 54 -5.85 16.97 20.70
C ALA A 54 -6.71 17.49 21.86
N LYS A 55 -7.76 16.76 22.22
CA LYS A 55 -8.65 17.06 23.34
C LYS A 55 -7.92 17.02 24.68
N GLU A 56 -7.12 16.00 24.96
CA GLU A 56 -6.36 15.86 26.21
C GLU A 56 -5.30 16.97 26.36
N LYS A 57 -4.60 17.30 25.27
CA LYS A 57 -3.56 18.33 25.27
C LYS A 57 -4.08 19.74 25.05
N GLN A 58 -5.36 19.90 24.71
CA GLN A 58 -5.97 21.17 24.30
C GLN A 58 -5.13 21.87 23.22
N MET A 59 -4.67 21.10 22.21
CA MET A 59 -3.76 21.58 21.19
C MET A 59 -4.03 20.84 19.87
N THR A 60 -4.05 21.60 18.78
CA THR A 60 -4.17 21.08 17.42
C THR A 60 -2.85 21.22 16.65
N PHE A 61 -2.74 20.56 15.50
CA PHE A 61 -1.62 20.81 14.59
C PHE A 61 -1.68 22.24 14.02
N HIS A 62 -0.53 22.71 13.55
CA HIS A 62 -0.42 24.09 13.03
C HIS A 62 -1.33 24.30 11.80
N ASN A 63 -2.06 25.40 11.79
CA ASN A 63 -3.05 25.77 10.75
C ASN A 63 -4.23 24.76 10.59
N PHE A 64 -4.61 24.06 11.65
CA PHE A 64 -5.78 23.18 11.62
C PHE A 64 -7.01 23.85 11.03
N GLU A 65 -7.29 25.10 11.41
CA GLU A 65 -8.47 25.88 10.98
C GLU A 65 -8.58 26.07 9.46
N GLN A 66 -7.45 25.91 8.73
CA GLN A 66 -7.40 26.02 7.27
C GLN A 66 -7.47 24.66 6.57
N SER A 67 -7.63 23.59 7.33
CA SER A 67 -7.66 22.22 6.81
C SER A 67 -9.06 21.77 6.45
N SER A 68 -9.14 20.80 5.55
CA SER A 68 -10.37 20.07 5.23
C SER A 68 -10.95 19.27 6.41
N TYR A 69 -10.19 19.10 7.48
CA TYR A 69 -10.68 18.51 8.72
C TYR A 69 -11.54 19.50 9.50
N ALA A 70 -11.15 20.79 9.55
CA ALA A 70 -11.84 21.82 10.29
C ALA A 70 -13.19 22.20 9.64
N ASP A 71 -13.27 22.27 8.32
CA ASP A 71 -14.52 22.52 7.60
C ASP A 71 -15.39 21.26 7.44
N GLY A 72 -14.82 20.07 7.68
CA GLY A 72 -15.50 18.78 7.61
C GLY A 72 -15.53 18.15 6.21
N SER A 73 -15.02 18.83 5.19
CA SER A 73 -15.05 18.33 3.81
C SER A 73 -14.26 17.02 3.63
N TYR A 74 -13.22 16.81 4.42
CA TYR A 74 -12.47 15.55 4.46
C TYR A 74 -13.35 14.31 4.70
N PHE A 75 -14.37 14.43 5.53
CA PHE A 75 -15.20 13.31 5.96
C PHE A 75 -16.34 12.99 4.99
N THR A 76 -16.61 13.86 4.02
CA THR A 76 -17.77 13.74 3.13
C THR A 76 -17.84 12.39 2.40
N ASP A 77 -16.74 11.95 1.84
CA ASP A 77 -16.70 10.69 1.10
C ASP A 77 -16.90 9.49 2.03
N TYR A 78 -16.36 9.51 3.25
CA TYR A 78 -16.52 8.45 4.25
C TYR A 78 -17.95 8.35 4.78
N ILE A 79 -18.60 9.48 5.03
CA ILE A 79 -20.01 9.53 5.49
C ILE A 79 -20.94 8.99 4.40
N ASN A 80 -20.62 9.19 3.12
CA ASN A 80 -21.45 8.73 2.01
C ASN A 80 -21.11 7.30 1.54
N ALA A 81 -19.94 6.77 1.88
CA ALA A 81 -19.53 5.43 1.49
C ALA A 81 -20.15 4.33 2.37
N ASP A 82 -20.18 3.12 1.85
CA ASP A 82 -20.49 1.90 2.58
C ASP A 82 -19.29 0.95 2.47
N TYR A 83 -18.71 0.59 3.61
CA TYR A 83 -17.56 -0.29 3.71
C TYR A 83 -17.93 -1.69 4.20
N THR A 84 -19.21 -2.06 4.14
CA THR A 84 -19.65 -3.43 4.45
C THR A 84 -19.04 -4.40 3.42
N PRO A 85 -18.31 -5.45 3.84
CA PRO A 85 -17.70 -6.40 2.91
C PRO A 85 -18.77 -7.08 2.05
N THR A 86 -18.55 -7.10 0.73
CA THR A 86 -19.47 -7.75 -0.24
C THR A 86 -19.01 -9.16 -0.62
N PHE A 87 -17.70 -9.42 -0.56
CA PHE A 87 -17.16 -10.76 -0.80
C PHE A 87 -17.14 -11.57 0.51
N GLU A 88 -17.69 -12.79 0.48
CA GLU A 88 -17.75 -13.69 1.65
C GLU A 88 -16.36 -13.92 2.27
N LYS A 89 -15.34 -14.09 1.43
CA LYS A 89 -13.96 -14.26 1.89
C LYS A 89 -13.46 -13.02 2.66
N VAL A 90 -13.75 -11.82 2.17
CA VAL A 90 -13.36 -10.57 2.83
C VAL A 90 -14.16 -10.39 4.12
N ALA A 91 -15.46 -10.68 4.11
CA ALA A 91 -16.29 -10.63 5.31
C ALA A 91 -15.74 -11.52 6.44
N LYS A 92 -15.28 -12.74 6.12
CA LYS A 92 -14.63 -13.63 7.09
C LYS A 92 -13.33 -13.05 7.67
N LEU A 93 -12.54 -12.32 6.89
CA LEU A 93 -11.29 -11.71 7.35
C LEU A 93 -11.52 -10.54 8.31
N PHE A 94 -12.69 -9.92 8.25
CA PHE A 94 -13.09 -8.85 9.17
C PHE A 94 -14.09 -9.30 10.24
N GLU A 95 -14.31 -10.62 10.39
CA GLU A 95 -15.18 -11.16 11.44
C GLU A 95 -14.65 -10.74 12.81
N GLY A 96 -15.53 -10.15 13.63
CA GLY A 96 -15.17 -9.60 14.95
C GLY A 96 -14.44 -8.24 14.92
N VAL A 97 -14.18 -7.67 13.74
CA VAL A 97 -13.65 -6.30 13.60
C VAL A 97 -14.79 -5.31 13.45
N THR A 98 -14.79 -4.27 14.27
CA THR A 98 -15.77 -3.17 14.14
C THR A 98 -15.43 -2.31 12.93
N ILE A 99 -16.27 -2.36 11.91
CA ILE A 99 -16.21 -1.47 10.74
C ILE A 99 -17.08 -0.25 11.05
N PRO A 100 -16.50 0.98 11.03
CA PRO A 100 -17.27 2.20 11.34
C PRO A 100 -18.42 2.43 10.36
N SER A 101 -19.58 2.71 10.90
CA SER A 101 -20.77 3.09 10.14
C SER A 101 -20.69 4.53 9.63
N LYS A 102 -21.63 4.94 8.79
CA LYS A 102 -21.78 6.33 8.34
C LYS A 102 -22.02 7.28 9.53
N GLU A 103 -22.77 6.82 10.51
CA GLU A 103 -23.06 7.55 11.75
C GLU A 103 -21.79 7.73 12.60
N ASP A 104 -20.94 6.71 12.67
CA ASP A 104 -19.64 6.80 13.36
C ASP A 104 -18.71 7.82 12.69
N TRP A 105 -18.64 7.82 11.36
CA TRP A 105 -17.90 8.83 10.61
C TRP A 105 -18.46 10.24 10.79
N ALA A 106 -19.78 10.40 10.82
CA ALA A 106 -20.43 11.68 11.07
C ALA A 106 -20.15 12.18 12.49
N ALA A 107 -20.19 11.29 13.48
CA ALA A 107 -19.87 11.60 14.87
C ALA A 107 -18.39 12.02 15.02
N LEU A 108 -17.46 11.28 14.37
CA LEU A 108 -16.05 11.65 14.36
C LEU A 108 -15.82 13.02 13.72
N ALA A 109 -16.46 13.31 12.59
CA ALA A 109 -16.38 14.61 11.91
C ALA A 109 -16.84 15.75 12.83
N ALA A 110 -17.98 15.57 13.54
CA ALA A 110 -18.49 16.55 14.50
C ALA A 110 -17.51 16.79 15.65
N ASN A 111 -16.93 15.72 16.19
CA ASN A 111 -15.97 15.82 17.30
C ASN A 111 -14.67 16.50 16.85
N VAL A 112 -14.13 16.14 15.68
CA VAL A 112 -12.92 16.77 15.11
C VAL A 112 -13.15 18.25 14.84
N LYS A 113 -14.33 18.64 14.41
CA LYS A 113 -14.66 20.06 14.20
C LYS A 113 -14.62 20.88 15.50
N VAL A 114 -14.91 20.26 16.64
CA VAL A 114 -14.93 20.91 17.96
C VAL A 114 -13.54 20.95 18.58
N ASP A 115 -12.88 19.81 18.69
CA ASP A 115 -11.64 19.63 19.47
C ASP A 115 -10.38 19.60 18.58
N GLY A 116 -10.52 19.42 17.25
CA GLY A 116 -9.44 19.37 16.29
C GLY A 116 -8.71 18.02 16.22
N LEU A 117 -7.55 18.04 15.57
CA LEU A 117 -6.60 16.92 15.46
C LEU A 117 -5.22 17.36 15.94
N TYR A 118 -4.52 16.47 16.64
CA TYR A 118 -3.16 16.72 17.10
C TYR A 118 -2.10 16.52 15.99
N HIS A 119 -2.27 15.47 15.18
CA HIS A 119 -1.35 15.14 14.11
C HIS A 119 -1.83 15.67 12.76
N GLN A 120 -0.98 16.41 12.06
CA GLN A 120 -1.25 16.87 10.70
C GLN A 120 -1.20 15.72 9.70
N ASN A 121 -0.21 14.83 9.85
CA ASN A 121 -0.05 13.62 9.03
C ASN A 121 0.04 12.39 9.92
N ARG A 122 -0.59 11.28 9.51
CA ARG A 122 -0.76 10.08 10.32
C ARG A 122 -0.32 8.81 9.62
N LEU A 123 -0.60 8.67 8.34
CA LEU A 123 -0.38 7.44 7.57
C LEU A 123 0.64 7.64 6.45
N ALA A 124 1.59 6.70 6.34
CA ALA A 124 2.57 6.63 5.27
C ALA A 124 2.99 5.18 5.03
N VAL A 125 3.32 4.81 3.79
CA VAL A 125 3.83 3.47 3.49
C VAL A 125 5.27 3.55 3.03
N ALA A 126 6.17 3.09 3.89
CA ALA A 126 7.61 3.00 3.62
C ALA A 126 7.97 1.76 2.79
N PRO A 127 9.16 1.70 2.16
CA PRO A 127 9.56 0.56 1.34
C PRO A 127 9.82 -0.73 2.15
N ASN A 128 10.24 -0.65 3.41
CA ASN A 128 10.38 -1.73 4.39
C ASN A 128 11.19 -2.97 3.92
N GLY A 129 12.17 -2.79 3.02
CA GLY A 129 12.92 -3.89 2.41
C GLY A 129 13.59 -4.81 3.43
N SER A 130 14.45 -4.27 4.31
CA SER A 130 15.20 -5.09 5.29
C SER A 130 14.33 -5.59 6.44
N ILE A 131 13.40 -4.78 6.93
CA ILE A 131 12.54 -5.16 8.06
C ILE A 131 11.55 -6.26 7.69
N SER A 132 11.18 -6.39 6.42
CA SER A 132 10.26 -7.44 5.96
C SER A 132 10.85 -8.84 6.13
N TYR A 133 12.17 -9.01 6.01
CA TYR A 133 12.83 -10.31 6.26
C TYR A 133 12.81 -10.68 7.74
N ILE A 134 12.95 -9.70 8.66
CA ILE A 134 12.89 -9.95 10.10
C ILE A 134 11.49 -10.41 10.50
N ASN A 135 10.45 -9.85 9.84
CA ASN A 135 9.06 -10.19 10.13
C ASN A 135 8.51 -11.32 9.24
N ASP A 136 9.35 -11.97 8.44
CA ASP A 136 8.95 -13.04 7.52
C ASP A 136 7.70 -12.67 6.71
N THR A 137 7.83 -11.60 5.90
CA THR A 137 6.72 -11.08 5.10
C THR A 137 7.21 -10.36 3.85
N SER A 138 6.30 -10.06 2.91
CA SER A 138 6.62 -9.24 1.73
C SER A 138 6.82 -7.76 2.12
N ALA A 139 7.70 -7.07 1.39
CA ALA A 139 7.97 -5.65 1.62
C ALA A 139 6.81 -4.77 1.14
N SER A 140 6.54 -3.68 1.85
CA SER A 140 5.55 -2.66 1.47
C SER A 140 4.18 -3.27 1.12
N LEU A 141 3.49 -2.71 0.14
CA LEU A 141 2.22 -3.24 -0.38
C LEU A 141 2.39 -3.98 -1.71
N HIS A 142 3.57 -3.91 -2.35
CA HIS A 142 3.77 -4.49 -3.68
C HIS A 142 3.91 -6.03 -3.66
N PRO A 143 3.65 -6.68 -4.80
CA PRO A 143 3.91 -8.10 -4.95
C PRO A 143 5.40 -8.41 -4.79
N ILE A 144 5.71 -9.67 -4.44
CA ILE A 144 7.08 -10.17 -4.44
C ILE A 144 7.65 -10.14 -5.86
N THR A 145 8.97 -10.04 -5.98
CA THR A 145 9.66 -10.09 -7.27
C THR A 145 10.05 -11.50 -7.67
N ARG A 146 10.31 -12.37 -6.69
CA ARG A 146 10.68 -13.79 -6.88
C ARG A 146 10.10 -14.63 -5.74
N LEU A 147 9.77 -15.90 -6.05
CA LEU A 147 9.33 -16.88 -5.05
C LEU A 147 10.45 -17.22 -4.05
N ILE A 148 11.70 -17.24 -4.53
CA ILE A 148 12.89 -17.43 -3.72
C ILE A 148 13.86 -16.33 -4.10
N GLU A 149 14.17 -15.45 -3.17
CA GLU A 149 15.22 -14.44 -3.35
C GLU A 149 16.57 -15.00 -2.99
N GLU A 150 17.56 -14.82 -3.87
CA GLU A 150 18.96 -15.09 -3.60
C GLU A 150 19.67 -13.80 -3.21
N ARG A 151 20.35 -13.81 -2.06
CA ARG A 151 21.19 -12.70 -1.61
C ARG A 151 22.60 -13.16 -1.35
N GLN A 152 23.56 -12.35 -1.79
CA GLN A 152 24.98 -12.56 -1.52
C GLN A 152 25.39 -11.78 -0.28
N GLU A 153 25.60 -12.49 0.83
CA GLU A 153 26.12 -11.89 2.06
C GLU A 153 27.65 -12.05 2.13
N LYS A 154 28.35 -10.93 2.35
CA LYS A 154 29.83 -10.87 2.29
C LYS A 154 30.56 -11.90 3.17
N LYS A 155 29.95 -12.30 4.31
CA LYS A 155 30.59 -13.20 5.29
C LYS A 155 30.05 -14.64 5.25
N ILE A 156 28.85 -14.85 4.74
CA ILE A 156 28.09 -16.10 4.88
C ILE A 156 27.93 -16.79 3.52
N GLY A 157 28.09 -16.03 2.40
CA GLY A 157 27.87 -16.55 1.06
C GLY A 157 26.45 -16.29 0.57
N LYS A 158 25.92 -17.19 -0.26
CA LYS A 158 24.56 -17.08 -0.79
C LYS A 158 23.54 -17.53 0.24
N ILE A 159 22.53 -16.70 0.48
CA ILE A 159 21.39 -16.99 1.32
C ILE A 159 20.14 -16.95 0.48
N TYR A 160 19.25 -17.92 0.68
CA TYR A 160 17.98 -18.03 -0.03
C TYR A 160 16.82 -17.68 0.93
N TYR A 161 16.00 -16.73 0.51
CA TYR A 161 14.81 -16.31 1.23
C TYR A 161 13.58 -16.73 0.43
N PRO A 162 12.89 -17.83 0.78
CA PRO A 162 11.61 -18.16 0.17
C PRO A 162 10.55 -17.15 0.59
N ALA A 163 9.52 -16.96 -0.24
CA ALA A 163 8.35 -16.18 0.13
C ALA A 163 7.73 -16.75 1.41
N ALA A 164 7.33 -15.87 2.31
CA ALA A 164 6.78 -16.25 3.61
C ALA A 164 5.55 -17.14 3.46
N TYR A 165 5.42 -18.18 4.28
CA TYR A 165 4.31 -19.17 4.21
C TYR A 165 4.19 -19.86 2.84
N LEU A 166 5.27 -19.97 2.07
CA LEU A 166 5.27 -20.66 0.78
C LEU A 166 4.96 -22.15 0.99
N SER A 167 3.89 -22.62 0.35
CA SER A 167 3.41 -23.99 0.41
C SER A 167 2.69 -24.37 -0.89
N ASN A 168 2.31 -25.62 -1.04
CA ASN A 168 1.50 -26.08 -2.18
C ASN A 168 0.14 -25.36 -2.26
N GLU A 169 -0.37 -24.85 -1.14
CA GLU A 169 -1.66 -24.16 -1.07
C GLU A 169 -1.54 -22.68 -1.44
N THR A 170 -0.40 -22.05 -1.14
CA THR A 170 -0.19 -20.60 -1.30
C THR A 170 0.59 -20.23 -2.56
N ILE A 171 1.36 -21.15 -3.14
CA ILE A 171 2.25 -20.87 -4.28
C ILE A 171 1.53 -20.25 -5.48
N ASN A 172 0.30 -20.67 -5.75
CA ASN A 172 -0.49 -20.16 -6.87
C ASN A 172 -0.94 -18.70 -6.71
N TYR A 173 -0.89 -18.18 -5.48
CA TYR A 173 -1.23 -16.80 -5.15
C TYR A 173 -0.02 -15.88 -5.10
N TYR A 174 1.20 -16.43 -5.21
CA TYR A 174 2.45 -15.70 -5.27
C TYR A 174 2.89 -15.50 -6.72
N LYS A 175 2.27 -14.57 -7.42
CA LYS A 175 2.77 -14.11 -8.73
C LYS A 175 3.88 -13.08 -8.53
N SER A 176 4.94 -13.15 -9.34
CA SER A 176 5.95 -12.11 -9.40
C SER A 176 5.34 -10.78 -9.85
N ALA A 177 5.81 -9.68 -9.28
CA ALA A 177 5.43 -8.34 -9.72
C ALA A 177 5.71 -8.10 -11.22
N TYR A 178 6.68 -8.79 -11.77
CA TYR A 178 7.02 -8.74 -13.20
C TYR A 178 6.09 -9.57 -14.08
N ASP A 179 5.30 -10.48 -13.50
CA ASP A 179 4.35 -11.36 -14.19
C ASP A 179 2.90 -10.94 -13.96
N MET A 180 2.69 -9.69 -13.56
CA MET A 180 1.38 -9.08 -13.36
C MET A 180 1.17 -7.89 -14.29
N ASP A 181 -0.09 -7.64 -14.67
CA ASP A 181 -0.42 -6.33 -15.23
C ASP A 181 -0.18 -5.24 -14.18
N MET A 182 0.72 -4.32 -14.50
CA MET A 182 1.11 -3.25 -13.59
C MET A 182 -0.06 -2.34 -13.20
N ARG A 183 -1.12 -2.27 -14.00
CA ARG A 183 -2.36 -1.57 -13.64
C ARG A 183 -3.03 -2.17 -12.41
N LYS A 184 -3.04 -3.50 -12.27
CA LYS A 184 -3.57 -4.17 -11.08
C LYS A 184 -2.80 -3.78 -9.80
N VAL A 185 -1.47 -3.66 -9.91
CA VAL A 185 -0.64 -3.19 -8.79
C VAL A 185 -0.96 -1.73 -8.47
N ILE A 186 -1.07 -0.88 -9.48
CA ILE A 186 -1.46 0.53 -9.31
C ILE A 186 -2.83 0.63 -8.66
N ASP A 187 -3.80 -0.20 -9.03
CA ASP A 187 -5.15 -0.16 -8.46
C ASP A 187 -5.16 -0.51 -6.97
N VAL A 188 -4.38 -1.50 -6.53
CA VAL A 188 -4.20 -1.81 -5.09
C VAL A 188 -3.61 -0.61 -4.34
N TYR A 189 -2.54 -0.01 -4.88
CA TYR A 189 -1.94 1.18 -4.28
C TYR A 189 -2.88 2.38 -4.28
N ALA A 190 -3.61 2.60 -5.37
CA ALA A 190 -4.57 3.69 -5.48
C ALA A 190 -5.71 3.55 -4.46
N THR A 191 -6.17 2.32 -4.25
CA THR A 191 -7.18 2.01 -3.22
C THR A 191 -6.66 2.37 -1.83
N ALA A 192 -5.44 1.98 -1.48
CA ALA A 192 -4.82 2.36 -0.21
C ALA A 192 -4.59 3.89 -0.11
N GLN A 193 -4.18 4.54 -1.22
CA GLN A 193 -3.85 5.99 -1.24
C GLN A 193 -5.05 6.88 -0.91
N LYS A 194 -6.28 6.45 -1.16
CA LYS A 194 -7.48 7.18 -0.76
C LYS A 194 -7.50 7.49 0.75
N HIS A 195 -6.95 6.58 1.55
CA HIS A 195 -6.99 6.62 3.01
C HIS A 195 -5.69 7.13 3.63
N ILE A 196 -4.60 7.19 2.84
CA ILE A 196 -3.26 7.57 3.31
C ILE A 196 -3.00 9.04 3.00
N ASP A 197 -2.72 9.82 4.03
CA ASP A 197 -2.51 11.27 3.92
C ASP A 197 -1.15 11.65 3.36
N GLN A 198 -0.13 10.79 3.48
CA GLN A 198 1.21 11.01 2.92
C GLN A 198 1.44 10.18 1.65
N GLY A 199 2.65 10.21 1.10
CA GLY A 199 3.04 9.38 -0.03
C GLY A 199 3.26 7.91 0.37
N MET A 200 3.26 7.07 -0.65
CA MET A 200 3.60 5.65 -0.52
C MET A 200 4.78 5.31 -1.42
N SER A 201 5.61 4.36 -0.98
CA SER A 201 6.76 3.88 -1.74
C SER A 201 6.32 2.87 -2.82
N MET A 202 5.61 3.35 -3.84
CA MET A 202 5.17 2.52 -4.95
C MET A 202 6.32 2.32 -5.96
N THR A 203 6.52 1.07 -6.38
CA THR A 203 7.46 0.70 -7.45
C THR A 203 6.69 0.25 -8.70
N LEU A 204 7.10 0.75 -9.86
CA LEU A 204 6.66 0.20 -11.14
C LEU A 204 7.62 -0.92 -11.55
N PHE A 205 7.09 -2.13 -11.72
CA PHE A 205 7.83 -3.31 -12.16
C PHE A 205 7.55 -3.53 -13.64
N MET A 206 8.59 -3.49 -14.45
CA MET A 206 8.47 -3.56 -15.90
C MET A 206 9.36 -4.67 -16.45
N ARG A 207 8.94 -5.32 -17.52
CA ARG A 207 9.78 -6.28 -18.27
C ARG A 207 10.23 -5.64 -19.58
N SER A 208 11.47 -5.90 -20.00
CA SER A 208 11.94 -5.49 -21.33
C SER A 208 11.15 -6.19 -22.44
N GLU A 209 10.86 -7.49 -22.24
CA GLU A 209 9.97 -8.27 -23.07
C GLU A 209 8.72 -8.68 -22.30
N ILE A 210 7.55 -8.39 -22.87
CA ILE A 210 6.24 -8.60 -22.24
C ILE A 210 5.66 -9.89 -22.82
N PRO A 211 5.39 -10.91 -22.00
CA PRO A 211 4.69 -12.11 -22.42
C PRO A 211 3.33 -11.77 -23.06
N GLU A 212 2.94 -12.56 -24.05
CA GLU A 212 1.63 -12.41 -24.68
C GLU A 212 0.50 -12.54 -23.65
N GLY A 213 -0.46 -11.62 -23.71
CA GLY A 213 -1.61 -11.58 -22.81
C GLY A 213 -1.34 -11.05 -21.40
N LEU A 214 -0.09 -10.68 -21.06
CA LEU A 214 0.22 -10.12 -19.74
C LEU A 214 -0.43 -8.76 -19.52
N TYR A 215 -0.42 -7.90 -20.54
CA TYR A 215 -1.04 -6.57 -20.52
C TYR A 215 -2.19 -6.52 -21.51
N GLU A 216 -3.41 -6.47 -21.02
CA GLU A 216 -4.63 -6.37 -21.87
C GLU A 216 -4.67 -5.10 -22.73
N TRP A 217 -3.97 -4.04 -22.30
CA TRP A 217 -3.93 -2.74 -22.95
C TRP A 217 -2.80 -2.58 -23.98
N LYS A 218 -2.01 -3.64 -24.22
CA LYS A 218 -0.83 -3.60 -25.08
C LYS A 218 -0.75 -4.82 -25.98
N THR A 219 -0.49 -4.57 -27.25
CA THR A 219 -0.42 -5.62 -28.31
C THR A 219 1.01 -5.97 -28.73
N THR A 220 2.03 -5.19 -28.29
CA THR A 220 3.42 -5.40 -28.66
C THR A 220 4.20 -6.03 -27.50
N SER A 221 5.12 -6.96 -27.82
CA SER A 221 5.92 -7.65 -26.80
C SER A 221 7.04 -6.81 -26.19
N LYS A 222 7.49 -5.74 -26.85
CA LYS A 222 8.60 -4.93 -26.33
C LYS A 222 8.10 -3.75 -25.49
N GLN A 223 8.71 -3.57 -24.35
CA GLN A 223 8.49 -2.43 -23.47
C GLN A 223 9.06 -1.16 -24.11
N THR A 224 8.34 -0.06 -23.99
CA THR A 224 8.73 1.25 -24.52
C THR A 224 8.59 2.34 -23.46
N THR A 225 9.23 3.49 -23.68
CA THR A 225 9.06 4.68 -22.83
C THR A 225 7.63 5.21 -22.87
N ARG A 226 6.90 4.96 -23.96
CA ARG A 226 5.47 5.29 -24.08
C ARG A 226 4.66 4.48 -23.07
N ASP A 227 4.93 3.19 -22.89
CA ASP A 227 4.22 2.33 -21.95
C ASP A 227 4.46 2.79 -20.51
N LEU A 228 5.71 3.16 -20.18
CA LEU A 228 6.01 3.77 -18.88
C LEU A 228 5.18 5.04 -18.65
N ASN A 229 5.09 5.92 -19.65
CA ASN A 229 4.28 7.13 -19.52
C ASN A 229 2.79 6.82 -19.37
N ILE A 230 2.25 5.81 -20.07
CA ILE A 230 0.86 5.35 -19.89
C ILE A 230 0.63 4.92 -18.44
N LEU A 231 1.52 4.12 -17.86
CA LEU A 231 1.39 3.66 -16.46
C LEU A 231 1.53 4.83 -15.46
N ARG A 232 2.43 5.79 -15.71
CA ARG A 232 2.56 6.99 -14.88
C ARG A 232 1.30 7.85 -14.92
N HIS A 233 0.72 8.08 -16.11
CA HIS A 233 -0.55 8.79 -16.26
C HIS A 233 -1.70 8.02 -15.59
N TYR A 234 -1.73 6.70 -15.73
CA TYR A 234 -2.73 5.87 -15.07
C TYR A 234 -2.65 6.03 -13.54
N ALA A 235 -1.45 5.92 -12.98
CA ALA A 235 -1.22 6.11 -11.54
C ALA A 235 -1.63 7.51 -11.07
N PHE A 236 -1.24 8.56 -11.82
CA PHE A 236 -1.63 9.93 -11.51
C PHE A 236 -3.16 10.12 -11.52
N ASN A 237 -3.84 9.62 -12.55
CA ASN A 237 -5.29 9.71 -12.65
C ASN A 237 -6.04 8.93 -11.57
N LYS A 238 -5.40 7.92 -10.99
CA LYS A 238 -5.90 7.15 -9.84
C LYS A 238 -5.58 7.79 -8.49
N GLY A 239 -4.94 8.96 -8.46
CA GLY A 239 -4.63 9.71 -7.24
C GLY A 239 -3.35 9.27 -6.51
N ILE A 240 -2.48 8.49 -7.15
CA ILE A 240 -1.16 8.15 -6.58
C ILE A 240 -0.31 9.42 -6.46
N LYS A 241 0.17 9.69 -5.26
CA LYS A 241 0.97 10.89 -4.95
C LYS A 241 2.42 10.79 -5.38
N SER A 242 3.00 9.57 -5.37
CA SER A 242 4.41 9.36 -5.70
C SER A 242 4.68 7.99 -6.29
N ILE A 243 5.63 7.93 -7.23
CA ILE A 243 6.25 6.70 -7.73
C ILE A 243 7.69 6.76 -7.26
N TYR A 244 8.10 5.76 -6.45
CA TYR A 244 9.40 5.75 -5.80
C TYR A 244 10.49 5.17 -6.69
N TYR A 245 10.24 3.97 -7.26
CA TYR A 245 11.16 3.32 -8.18
C TYR A 245 10.47 2.85 -9.46
N ILE A 246 11.28 2.72 -10.51
CA ILE A 246 10.98 1.99 -11.74
C ILE A 246 12.03 0.92 -11.86
N ARG A 247 11.63 -0.35 -11.82
CA ARG A 247 12.51 -1.50 -11.95
C ARG A 247 12.19 -2.25 -13.22
N THR A 248 13.21 -2.53 -14.01
CA THR A 248 13.06 -3.29 -15.25
C THR A 248 13.74 -4.64 -15.10
N PHE A 249 13.01 -5.69 -15.39
CA PHE A 249 13.53 -7.05 -15.51
C PHE A 249 13.94 -7.29 -16.97
N THR A 250 15.15 -7.84 -17.17
CA THR A 250 15.66 -8.29 -18.46
C THR A 250 16.06 -9.76 -18.32
N ASP A 251 15.70 -10.60 -19.29
CA ASP A 251 15.99 -12.04 -19.23
C ASP A 251 17.51 -12.31 -19.17
N ASP A 252 18.32 -11.45 -19.78
CA ASP A 252 19.79 -11.51 -19.73
C ASP A 252 20.38 -11.20 -18.33
N ALA A 253 19.62 -10.57 -17.43
CA ALA A 253 20.09 -10.23 -16.08
C ALA A 253 20.04 -11.40 -15.10
N GLU A 254 19.43 -12.53 -15.45
CA GLU A 254 19.49 -13.76 -14.63
C GLU A 254 20.87 -14.42 -14.63
N GLU A 255 21.67 -14.25 -15.69
CA GLU A 255 23.05 -14.78 -15.76
C GLU A 255 24.06 -13.91 -14.98
N ILE A 256 23.77 -12.63 -14.81
CA ILE A 256 24.62 -11.72 -14.03
C ILE A 256 23.96 -11.57 -12.66
N GLY A 257 24.33 -12.44 -11.73
CA GLY A 257 23.84 -12.39 -10.34
C GLY A 257 23.84 -10.94 -9.84
N SER A 258 22.66 -10.38 -9.59
CA SER A 258 22.50 -8.98 -9.16
C SER A 258 23.08 -8.82 -7.76
N ASN A 259 24.36 -8.47 -7.68
CA ASN A 259 25.12 -8.18 -6.45
C ASN A 259 24.75 -6.82 -5.85
N GLN A 260 23.60 -6.26 -6.14
CA GLN A 260 23.21 -4.96 -5.59
C GLN A 260 22.21 -5.12 -4.45
N CYS A 261 22.68 -4.80 -3.25
CA CYS A 261 21.84 -4.59 -2.07
C CYS A 261 20.85 -3.46 -2.39
N GLU A 262 19.56 -3.77 -2.47
CA GLU A 262 18.49 -2.82 -2.83
C GLU A 262 18.33 -1.67 -1.82
N SER A 263 18.92 -1.78 -0.63
CA SER A 263 18.89 -0.76 0.42
C SER A 263 20.08 0.21 0.41
N CYS A 264 21.05 0.03 -0.50
CA CYS A 264 22.31 0.78 -0.51
C CYS A 264 22.50 1.74 -1.70
N VAL A 265 21.46 2.05 -2.45
CA VAL A 265 21.53 3.10 -3.47
C VAL A 265 20.96 4.37 -2.90
N ILE A 266 21.83 5.12 -2.24
CA ILE A 266 21.65 6.55 -1.99
C ILE A 266 22.38 7.31 -3.11
#